data_a3f7ff245f9c1835a0ea3c6bde987965
#
_entry.id   a3f7ff245f9c1835a0ea3c6bde987965
#
_cell.length_a   1.000
_cell.length_b   1.000
_cell.length_c   1.000
_cell.angle_alpha   90.00
_cell.angle_beta   90.00
_cell.angle_gamma   90.00
#
_symmetry.space_group_name_H-M   'P 1'
#
loop_
_entity.id
_entity.type
_entity.pdbx_description
1 polymer ?
#
loop_
_entity_poly.entity_id
_entity_poly.type
_entity_poly.pdbx_seq_one_letter_code
_entity_poly.pdbx_strand_id
1 'polypeptide(L)' 'MQPSFAIIESNILAGLGLQAILKDIIPVAEVRLIQTFEEVEALDTKEFVHFFVSSRIYFEHCQFFRQQAA' A
#
# COMPACT_ATOMS: atom_id res chain seq x y z
N MET A 1 3.57 -5.30 19.06
CA MET A 1 3.21 -5.59 17.65
C MET A 1 3.53 -4.38 16.79
N GLN A 2 4.24 -4.58 15.70
CA GLN A 2 4.62 -3.48 14.81
C GLN A 2 3.50 -3.21 13.81
N PRO A 3 3.16 -1.92 13.57
CA PRO A 3 2.19 -1.60 12.53
C PRO A 3 2.74 -1.93 11.15
N SER A 4 1.90 -2.46 10.29
CA SER A 4 2.25 -2.82 8.93
C SER A 4 1.47 -1.96 7.95
N PHE A 5 2.17 -1.32 7.03
CA PHE A 5 1.58 -0.49 5.99
C PHE A 5 1.91 -1.07 4.61
N ALA A 6 0.96 -0.99 3.71
CA ALA A 6 1.17 -1.37 2.32
C ALA A 6 1.11 -0.13 1.44
N ILE A 7 2.10 0.04 0.56
CA ILE A 7 2.12 1.08 -0.44
C ILE A 7 1.90 0.42 -1.80
N ILE A 8 0.81 0.78 -2.46
CA ILE A 8 0.45 0.23 -3.76
C ILE A 8 0.73 1.30 -4.80
N GLU A 9 1.88 1.19 -5.46
CA GLU A 9 2.36 2.19 -6.40
C GLU A 9 3.22 1.54 -7.47
N SER A 10 2.85 1.75 -8.73
CA SER A 10 3.61 1.21 -9.87
C SER A 10 4.88 2.00 -10.15
N ASN A 11 4.93 3.28 -9.79
CA ASN A 11 6.13 4.09 -9.94
C ASN A 11 7.07 3.82 -8.76
N ILE A 12 8.19 3.17 -9.04
CA ILE A 12 9.08 2.73 -7.97
C ILE A 12 9.71 3.91 -7.20
N LEU A 13 10.01 5.00 -7.87
CA LEU A 13 10.59 6.17 -7.20
C LEU A 13 9.61 6.79 -6.22
N ALA A 14 8.34 6.93 -6.64
CA ALA A 14 7.30 7.45 -5.76
C ALA A 14 7.05 6.52 -4.59
N GLY A 15 7.02 5.21 -4.83
CA GLY A 15 6.82 4.22 -3.79
C GLY A 15 7.94 4.20 -2.77
N LEU A 16 9.19 4.23 -3.23
CA LEU A 16 10.34 4.25 -2.34
C LEU A 16 10.41 5.55 -1.54
N GLY A 17 10.04 6.67 -2.16
CA GLY A 17 10.01 7.95 -1.46
C GLY A 17 8.99 7.94 -0.32
N LEU A 18 7.79 7.45 -0.57
CA LEU A 18 6.77 7.35 0.46
C LEU A 18 7.18 6.36 1.55
N GLN A 19 7.77 5.24 1.16
CA GLN A 19 8.27 4.26 2.11
C GLN A 19 9.30 4.88 3.07
N ALA A 20 10.23 5.66 2.53
CA ALA A 20 11.25 6.33 3.33
C ALA A 20 10.62 7.32 4.31
N ILE A 21 9.63 8.09 3.85
CA ILE A 21 8.93 9.06 4.69
C ILE A 21 8.20 8.35 5.83
N LEU A 22 7.49 7.28 5.53
CA LEU A 22 6.74 6.54 6.55
C LEU A 22 7.68 5.92 7.58
N LYS A 23 8.82 5.40 7.15
CA LYS A 23 9.80 4.83 8.08
C LYS A 23 10.48 5.88 8.94
N ASP A 24 10.61 7.10 8.43
CA ASP A 24 11.15 8.22 9.20
C ASP A 24 10.19 8.66 10.30
N ILE A 25 8.90 8.72 9.98
CA ILE A 25 7.85 9.14 10.91
C ILE A 25 7.55 8.05 11.93
N ILE A 26 7.49 6.80 11.47
CA ILE A 26 7.15 5.64 12.32
C ILE A 26 8.25 4.59 12.17
N PRO A 27 9.38 4.75 12.88
CA PRO A 27 10.54 3.87 12.69
C PRO A 27 10.29 2.40 12.94
N VAL A 28 9.30 2.06 13.78
CA VAL A 28 8.99 0.66 14.09
C VAL A 28 8.06 0.02 13.08
N ALA A 29 7.55 0.78 12.11
CA ALA A 29 6.60 0.25 11.15
C ALA A 29 7.27 -0.66 10.13
N GLU A 30 6.54 -1.68 9.70
CA GLU A 30 6.89 -2.43 8.51
C GLU A 30 6.16 -1.81 7.33
N VAL A 31 6.89 -1.47 6.28
CA VAL A 31 6.31 -0.84 5.08
C VAL A 31 6.63 -1.72 3.88
N ARG A 32 5.59 -2.25 3.26
CA ARG A 32 5.74 -3.11 2.10
C ARG A 32 5.33 -2.37 0.84
N LEU A 33 6.20 -2.37 -0.16
CA LEU A 33 5.93 -1.76 -1.44
C LEU A 33 5.39 -2.81 -2.41
N ILE A 34 4.23 -2.54 -2.99
CA ILE A 34 3.54 -3.42 -3.92
C ILE A 34 3.39 -2.67 -5.24
N GLN A 35 3.91 -3.23 -6.32
CA GLN A 35 4.02 -2.53 -7.58
C GLN A 35 2.96 -2.90 -8.59
N THR A 36 2.32 -4.06 -8.44
CA THR A 36 1.33 -4.55 -9.41
C THR A 36 0.01 -4.88 -8.75
N PHE A 37 -1.07 -4.80 -9.53
CA PHE A 37 -2.39 -5.13 -9.02
C PHE A 37 -2.53 -6.63 -8.73
N GLU A 38 -1.84 -7.48 -9.48
CA GLU A 38 -1.84 -8.91 -9.21
C GLU A 38 -1.31 -9.22 -7.81
N GLU A 39 -0.31 -8.49 -7.37
CA GLU A 39 0.20 -8.65 -6.01
C GLU A 39 -0.83 -8.20 -4.97
N VAL A 40 -1.61 -7.14 -5.29
CA VAL A 40 -2.68 -6.67 -4.40
C VAL A 40 -3.74 -7.75 -4.22
N GLU A 41 -4.14 -8.41 -5.29
CA GLU A 41 -5.15 -9.45 -5.21
C GLU A 41 -4.71 -10.64 -4.37
N ALA A 42 -3.41 -10.89 -4.30
CA ALA A 42 -2.84 -11.98 -3.52
C ALA A 42 -2.65 -11.63 -2.04
N LEU A 43 -2.82 -10.36 -1.66
CA LEU A 43 -2.59 -9.94 -0.28
C LEU A 43 -3.71 -10.38 0.66
N ASP A 44 -3.32 -10.71 1.87
CA ASP A 44 -4.25 -10.77 2.99
C ASP A 44 -4.36 -9.36 3.58
N THR A 45 -5.48 -8.69 3.32
CA THR A 45 -5.68 -7.31 3.76
C THR A 45 -5.64 -7.16 5.29
N LYS A 46 -5.84 -8.24 6.02
CA LYS A 46 -5.80 -8.21 7.49
C LYS A 46 -4.41 -8.03 8.05
N GLU A 47 -3.37 -8.26 7.23
CA GLU A 47 -1.99 -8.09 7.68
C GLU A 47 -1.58 -6.63 7.83
N PHE A 48 -2.34 -5.71 7.23
CA PHE A 48 -1.96 -4.31 7.16
C PHE A 48 -2.96 -3.41 7.89
N VAL A 49 -2.42 -2.42 8.60
CA VAL A 49 -3.23 -1.41 9.29
C VAL A 49 -3.76 -0.37 8.31
N HIS A 50 -2.90 0.08 7.40
CA HIS A 50 -3.25 1.08 6.40
C HIS A 50 -2.71 0.73 5.03
N PHE A 51 -3.43 1.19 4.02
CA PHE A 51 -3.02 1.06 2.62
C PHE A 51 -2.90 2.44 2.02
N PHE A 52 -1.79 2.70 1.35
CA PHE A 52 -1.58 3.91 0.56
C PHE A 52 -1.63 3.51 -0.90
N VAL A 53 -2.66 3.92 -1.62
CA VAL A 53 -2.90 3.50 -2.99
C VAL A 53 -2.70 4.69 -3.92
N SER A 54 -1.90 4.53 -4.98
CA SER A 54 -1.74 5.60 -5.95
C SER A 54 -3.07 5.89 -6.62
N SER A 55 -3.31 7.15 -6.95
CA SER A 55 -4.56 7.55 -7.60
C SER A 55 -4.77 6.81 -8.91
N ARG A 56 -3.70 6.57 -9.67
CA ARG A 56 -3.78 5.86 -10.93
C ARG A 56 -4.29 4.42 -10.75
N ILE A 57 -3.70 3.69 -9.81
CA ILE A 57 -4.12 2.32 -9.54
C ILE A 57 -5.54 2.31 -8.99
N TYR A 58 -5.88 3.25 -8.13
CA TYR A 58 -7.21 3.35 -7.58
C TYR A 58 -8.26 3.56 -8.68
N PHE A 59 -8.02 4.49 -9.61
CA PHE A 59 -8.97 4.75 -10.68
C PHE A 59 -9.11 3.57 -11.64
N GLU A 60 -8.03 2.85 -11.90
CA GLU A 60 -8.09 1.68 -12.77
C GLU A 60 -8.85 0.50 -12.14
N HIS A 61 -8.88 0.42 -10.81
CA HIS A 61 -9.47 -0.70 -10.08
C HIS A 61 -10.39 -0.23 -8.96
N CYS A 62 -11.13 0.84 -9.19
CA CYS A 62 -11.88 1.49 -8.11
C CYS A 62 -12.96 0.59 -7.48
N GLN A 63 -13.57 -0.29 -8.24
CA GLN A 63 -14.57 -1.19 -7.67
C GLN A 63 -13.97 -2.16 -6.67
N PHE A 64 -12.78 -2.68 -6.97
CA PHE A 64 -12.09 -3.56 -6.05
C PHE A 64 -11.84 -2.85 -4.71
N PHE A 65 -11.30 -1.62 -4.76
CA PHE A 65 -10.98 -0.90 -3.53
C PHE A 65 -12.22 -0.45 -2.77
N ARG A 66 -13.31 -0.12 -3.47
CA ARG A 66 -14.58 0.21 -2.81
C ARG A 66 -15.13 -0.98 -2.05
N GLN A 67 -15.01 -2.18 -2.60
CA GLN A 67 -15.48 -3.39 -1.93
C GLN A 67 -14.66 -3.67 -0.66
N GLN A 68 -13.36 -3.39 -0.69
CA GLN A 68 -12.51 -3.58 0.49
C GLN A 68 -12.81 -2.58 1.60
N ALA A 69 -13.28 -1.38 1.24
CA ALA A 69 -13.57 -0.34 2.21
C ALA A 69 -14.90 -0.52 2.95
N ALA A 70 -15.77 -1.36 2.44
CA ALA A 70 -17.10 -1.59 3.04
C ALA A 70 -17.05 -2.41 4.37
#